data_6a32bfaa88d399ca3d60a660520c9c45
#
_entry.id   6a32bfaa88d399ca3d60a660520c9c45
#
_cell.length_a   1.000
_cell.length_b   1.000
_cell.length_c   1.000
_cell.angle_alpha   90.00
_cell.angle_beta   90.00
_cell.angle_gamma   90.00
#
_symmetry.space_group_name_H-M   'P 1'
#
loop_
_entity.id
_entity.type
_entity.pdbx_description
1 polymer ?
#
loop_
_entity_poly.entity_id
_entity_poly.type
_entity_poly.pdbx_seq_one_letter_code
_entity_poly.pdbx_strand_id
1 'polypeptide(L)'
;MRGRMRTTTVLGLALGLSAAAPFGCGAGSAVDAPADAATAEAAPPKIPPAPPNGTEDASVASGPERLSATGLYADFASRTLTAGVVRFTPAHPLWADGAQKERFILLPPGAKIDTSDMNAWVFPVGTKLWKTFRVDGKLVETRFMWKRAAPPGSDSWWKAAYLWEADGSDAIVKPDGVPSALGTTHDVPSQTDCVYCHENVRDAAIGFSAFELSSPRAGLTDAGADDAGTPPEGTGLLLSLAAQGNFTTPPSADFVVPGTGNVRDVLAYFHGNCGFCHKKDGKLEQQSALRLRLLTTDTTPEVTGAYTTPIHLKMRHVMAPDISEGVVPGQPEKSQLYMRMISDTVRMPPKGTKVVDPYGSGIVRDWILALPP
;
A
#
# COMPACT_ATOMS: atom_id res chain seq x y z
N MET A 1 -49.16 -44.50 22.89
CA MET A 1 -49.65 -43.67 24.01
C MET A 1 -49.36 -42.25 23.61
N ARG A 2 -50.39 -41.55 23.09
CA ARG A 2 -51.27 -40.56 23.74
C ARG A 2 -50.43 -39.49 24.45
N GLY A 3 -50.46 -38.19 24.21
CA GLY A 3 -51.46 -37.38 23.53
C GLY A 3 -51.17 -35.89 23.69
N ARG A 4 -51.85 -35.13 22.84
CA ARG A 4 -52.47 -33.81 23.00
C ARG A 4 -51.53 -32.58 23.12
N MET A 5 -51.42 -31.70 22.13
CA MET A 5 -52.37 -30.70 21.62
C MET A 5 -53.01 -29.80 22.69
N ARG A 6 -52.68 -28.48 22.64
CA ARG A 6 -53.67 -27.40 22.82
C ARG A 6 -53.19 -26.05 22.24
N THR A 7 -53.97 -25.61 21.33
CA THR A 7 -54.17 -24.30 20.73
C THR A 7 -54.74 -23.29 21.74
N THR A 8 -54.45 -21.99 21.63
CA THR A 8 -55.42 -20.94 21.90
C THR A 8 -55.06 -19.65 21.16
N THR A 9 -55.99 -19.18 20.38
CA THR A 9 -56.18 -17.94 19.63
C THR A 9 -56.76 -16.86 20.54
N VAL A 10 -56.59 -15.55 20.19
CA VAL A 10 -57.57 -14.42 20.27
C VAL A 10 -56.77 -13.12 19.98
N LEU A 11 -56.91 -12.41 18.91
CA LEU A 11 -57.93 -11.48 18.38
C LEU A 11 -57.99 -10.14 19.15
N GLY A 12 -57.73 -9.03 18.47
CA GLY A 12 -57.91 -7.68 18.98
C GLY A 12 -57.74 -6.63 17.88
N LEU A 13 -58.87 -6.26 17.30
CA LEU A 13 -59.09 -5.28 16.24
C LEU A 13 -59.28 -3.89 16.88
N ALA A 14 -58.75 -2.81 16.28
CA ALA A 14 -59.38 -1.48 16.43
C ALA A 14 -59.02 -0.58 15.24
N LEU A 15 -60.05 -0.17 14.55
CA LEU A 15 -60.14 0.86 13.52
C LEU A 15 -60.09 2.26 14.12
N GLY A 16 -59.58 3.22 13.36
CA GLY A 16 -59.76 4.64 13.60
C GLY A 16 -59.60 5.41 12.27
N LEU A 17 -60.76 5.82 11.73
CA LEU A 17 -60.97 6.61 10.54
C LEU A 17 -60.91 8.13 10.82
N SER A 18 -60.77 8.90 9.74
CA SER A 18 -61.20 10.29 9.47
C SER A 18 -60.10 11.35 9.54
N ALA A 19 -59.99 12.36 8.67
CA ALA A 19 -60.91 12.94 7.69
C ALA A 19 -60.16 13.75 6.64
N ALA A 20 -60.85 14.03 5.55
CA ALA A 20 -60.41 14.69 4.32
C ALA A 20 -60.54 16.23 4.33
N ALA A 21 -59.69 16.87 3.55
CA ALA A 21 -59.85 17.96 2.54
C ALA A 21 -60.49 19.31 2.95
N PRO A 22 -60.53 20.38 2.09
CA PRO A 22 -60.01 20.54 0.73
C PRO A 22 -59.50 21.97 0.35
N PHE A 23 -59.05 22.12 -0.91
CA PHE A 23 -59.08 23.25 -1.87
C PHE A 23 -58.29 24.54 -1.64
N GLY A 24 -57.46 24.80 -2.68
CA GLY A 24 -56.97 26.14 -3.04
C GLY A 24 -56.38 26.12 -4.43
N CYS A 25 -57.18 26.47 -5.43
CA CYS A 25 -56.73 26.80 -6.79
C CYS A 25 -55.96 28.09 -6.80
N GLY A 26 -54.79 28.12 -7.43
CA GLY A 26 -54.08 29.34 -7.81
C GLY A 26 -53.47 29.12 -9.17
N ALA A 27 -53.94 29.87 -10.14
CA ALA A 27 -53.58 29.85 -11.55
C ALA A 27 -52.25 30.52 -11.83
N GLY A 28 -51.49 29.98 -12.77
CA GLY A 28 -50.80 30.67 -13.81
C GLY A 28 -49.46 31.27 -13.54
N SER A 29 -48.48 30.72 -14.17
CA SER A 29 -47.60 31.46 -15.13
C SER A 29 -46.61 30.47 -15.73
N ALA A 30 -46.67 30.32 -17.04
CA ALA A 30 -45.62 29.71 -17.82
C ALA A 30 -44.35 30.55 -17.67
N VAL A 31 -43.27 29.93 -17.31
CA VAL A 31 -41.91 30.49 -17.43
C VAL A 31 -41.10 29.57 -18.29
N ASP A 32 -40.55 30.19 -19.33
CA ASP A 32 -39.72 29.62 -20.38
C ASP A 32 -38.61 28.73 -19.81
N ALA A 33 -38.39 27.63 -20.50
CA ALA A 33 -37.23 26.78 -20.32
C ALA A 33 -35.99 27.54 -20.84
N PRO A 34 -34.91 27.66 -20.07
CA PRO A 34 -33.65 28.11 -20.65
C PRO A 34 -32.99 26.95 -21.38
N ALA A 35 -32.53 27.30 -22.60
CA ALA A 35 -31.77 26.48 -23.51
C ALA A 35 -30.47 25.95 -22.90
N ASP A 36 -30.09 24.76 -23.34
CA ASP A 36 -28.75 24.16 -23.43
C ASP A 36 -27.65 24.80 -22.53
N ALA A 37 -27.48 24.23 -21.33
CA ALA A 37 -26.22 24.30 -20.64
C ALA A 37 -25.32 23.17 -21.20
N ALA A 38 -24.39 23.54 -22.09
CA ALA A 38 -23.30 22.71 -22.50
C ALA A 38 -22.63 22.15 -21.24
N THR A 39 -22.59 20.84 -21.09
CA THR A 39 -21.84 20.15 -20.05
C THR A 39 -20.35 20.45 -20.26
N ALA A 40 -19.85 21.37 -19.49
CA ALA A 40 -18.41 21.62 -19.38
C ALA A 40 -17.77 20.32 -18.86
N GLU A 41 -16.96 19.68 -19.67
CA GLU A 41 -16.12 18.56 -19.31
C GLU A 41 -15.26 18.99 -18.11
N ALA A 42 -15.54 18.40 -16.93
CA ALA A 42 -14.81 18.71 -15.72
C ALA A 42 -13.36 18.28 -15.91
N ALA A 43 -12.45 19.22 -15.90
CA ALA A 43 -11.02 18.96 -15.92
C ALA A 43 -10.66 17.95 -14.82
N PRO A 44 -9.73 17.01 -15.07
CA PRO A 44 -9.33 16.02 -14.07
C PRO A 44 -8.86 16.74 -12.79
N PRO A 45 -9.21 16.20 -11.60
CA PRO A 45 -8.84 16.84 -10.34
C PRO A 45 -7.33 16.99 -10.28
N LYS A 46 -6.86 18.22 -10.20
CA LYS A 46 -5.45 18.53 -9.95
C LYS A 46 -5.09 17.94 -8.59
N ILE A 47 -4.07 17.08 -8.56
CA ILE A 47 -3.43 16.64 -7.32
C ILE A 47 -3.01 17.90 -6.58
N PRO A 48 -3.43 18.11 -5.32
CA PRO A 48 -3.02 19.30 -4.58
C PRO A 48 -1.49 19.34 -4.54
N PRO A 49 -0.87 20.55 -4.72
CA PRO A 49 0.56 20.71 -4.55
C PRO A 49 0.94 20.25 -3.14
N ALA A 50 2.13 19.66 -3.00
CA ALA A 50 2.70 19.35 -1.70
C ALA A 50 2.63 20.60 -0.81
N PRO A 51 2.33 20.46 0.50
CA PRO A 51 2.28 21.60 1.40
C PRO A 51 3.63 22.36 1.33
N PRO A 52 3.61 23.72 1.40
CA PRO A 52 4.83 24.50 1.39
C PRO A 52 5.71 24.07 2.57
N ASN A 53 6.99 23.90 2.29
CA ASN A 53 8.04 23.50 3.21
C ASN A 53 7.87 24.17 4.57
N GLY A 54 7.58 23.38 5.61
CA GLY A 54 7.81 23.80 6.99
C GLY A 54 9.30 24.08 7.13
N THR A 55 9.65 25.06 7.92
CA THR A 55 11.01 25.47 8.24
C THR A 55 11.86 24.26 8.56
N GLU A 56 12.72 23.85 7.61
CA GLU A 56 13.66 22.76 7.79
C GLU A 56 14.61 23.11 8.93
N ASP A 57 14.65 22.28 9.95
CA ASP A 57 15.75 22.28 10.89
C ASP A 57 17.00 21.87 10.10
N ALA A 58 17.91 22.81 9.92
CA ALA A 58 19.14 22.64 9.12
C ALA A 58 20.01 21.46 9.57
N SER A 59 19.76 20.91 10.77
CA SER A 59 20.45 19.72 11.30
C SER A 59 20.00 18.39 10.67
N VAL A 60 18.81 18.38 10.03
CA VAL A 60 18.25 17.18 9.34
C VAL A 60 18.60 17.17 7.85
N ALA A 61 19.02 18.31 7.29
CA ALA A 61 19.16 18.53 5.85
C ALA A 61 20.35 17.81 5.19
N SER A 62 21.42 17.48 5.89
CA SER A 62 22.61 16.88 5.28
C SER A 62 22.78 15.39 5.55
N GLY A 63 22.62 14.56 4.53
CA GLY A 63 22.98 13.15 4.55
C GLY A 63 24.24 12.86 3.73
N PRO A 64 24.70 11.61 3.68
CA PRO A 64 25.84 11.22 2.86
C PRO A 64 25.62 11.56 1.37
N GLU A 65 26.58 12.19 0.73
CA GLU A 65 26.53 12.52 -0.71
C GLU A 65 26.74 11.28 -1.59
N ARG A 66 27.51 10.29 -1.10
CA ARG A 66 27.82 9.04 -1.78
C ARG A 66 27.25 7.84 -1.04
N LEU A 67 26.80 6.83 -1.79
CA LEU A 67 26.28 5.60 -1.23
C LEU A 67 27.35 4.85 -0.42
N SER A 68 28.62 4.90 -0.84
CA SER A 68 29.76 4.32 -0.11
C SER A 68 29.88 4.86 1.33
N ALA A 69 29.46 6.10 1.59
CA ALA A 69 29.48 6.71 2.90
C ALA A 69 28.26 6.32 3.78
N THR A 70 27.27 5.58 3.28
CA THR A 70 26.08 5.20 4.05
C THR A 70 26.31 4.05 5.01
N GLY A 71 27.36 3.25 4.77
CA GLY A 71 27.72 2.08 5.57
C GLY A 71 26.97 0.80 5.17
N LEU A 72 26.45 0.70 3.96
CA LEU A 72 25.88 -0.54 3.43
C LEU A 72 26.96 -1.61 3.25
N TYR A 73 28.07 -1.24 2.67
CA TYR A 73 29.20 -2.12 2.39
C TYR A 73 30.42 -1.75 3.25
N ALA A 74 31.06 -2.74 3.83
CA ALA A 74 32.36 -2.61 4.47
C ALA A 74 33.49 -2.48 3.42
N ASP A 75 33.33 -3.20 2.31
CA ASP A 75 34.13 -3.05 1.09
C ASP A 75 33.18 -2.79 -0.08
N PHE A 76 33.25 -1.59 -0.61
CA PHE A 76 32.33 -1.15 -1.67
C PHE A 76 32.66 -1.78 -3.02
N ALA A 77 33.93 -2.06 -3.31
CA ALA A 77 34.36 -2.66 -4.58
C ALA A 77 33.88 -4.12 -4.71
N SER A 78 34.01 -4.91 -3.66
CA SER A 78 33.56 -6.30 -3.61
C SER A 78 32.08 -6.46 -3.22
N ARG A 79 31.40 -5.37 -2.84
CA ARG A 79 30.02 -5.41 -2.28
C ARG A 79 29.91 -6.23 -1.00
N THR A 80 30.98 -6.36 -0.23
CA THR A 80 30.97 -7.03 1.06
C THR A 80 30.13 -6.23 2.05
N LEU A 81 29.03 -6.78 2.54
CA LEU A 81 28.13 -6.11 3.46
C LEU A 81 28.83 -5.75 4.77
N THR A 82 28.48 -4.61 5.33
CA THR A 82 28.91 -4.24 6.69
C THR A 82 28.34 -5.25 7.71
N ALA A 83 29.14 -5.59 8.71
CA ALA A 83 28.73 -6.50 9.79
C ALA A 83 27.43 -6.02 10.43
N GLY A 84 26.47 -6.94 10.60
CA GLY A 84 25.12 -6.65 11.14
C GLY A 84 24.11 -6.17 10.10
N VAL A 85 24.50 -5.88 8.87
CA VAL A 85 23.53 -5.65 7.78
C VAL A 85 22.89 -6.98 7.40
N VAL A 86 21.57 -6.99 7.44
CA VAL A 86 20.75 -8.16 7.09
C VAL A 86 20.03 -7.89 5.76
N ARG A 87 20.16 -8.81 4.80
CA ARG A 87 19.33 -8.80 3.59
C ARG A 87 17.93 -9.32 3.93
N PHE A 88 16.89 -8.71 3.36
CA PHE A 88 15.52 -9.20 3.50
C PHE A 88 14.75 -9.10 2.20
N THR A 89 13.79 -10.01 2.03
CA THR A 89 12.85 -10.01 0.93
C THR A 89 11.45 -10.07 1.53
N PRO A 90 10.62 -9.03 1.29
CA PRO A 90 9.22 -9.05 1.72
C PRO A 90 8.46 -10.21 1.10
N ALA A 91 7.57 -10.84 1.86
CA ALA A 91 6.70 -11.90 1.34
C ALA A 91 5.74 -11.39 0.25
N HIS A 92 5.39 -10.10 0.29
CA HIS A 92 4.46 -9.44 -0.65
C HIS A 92 5.09 -8.14 -1.19
N PRO A 93 6.06 -8.25 -2.10
CA PRO A 93 6.86 -7.10 -2.51
C PRO A 93 6.04 -6.09 -3.32
N LEU A 94 6.26 -4.81 -3.03
CA LEU A 94 5.69 -3.69 -3.79
C LEU A 94 6.17 -3.75 -5.24
N TRP A 95 5.24 -3.65 -6.21
CA TRP A 95 5.52 -3.51 -7.62
C TRP A 95 6.37 -2.27 -7.92
N ALA A 96 7.27 -2.35 -8.85
CA ALA A 96 8.16 -1.25 -9.28
C ALA A 96 8.60 -1.47 -10.73
N ASP A 97 7.63 -1.53 -11.65
CA ASP A 97 7.84 -1.62 -13.11
C ASP A 97 8.75 -2.79 -13.55
N GLY A 98 8.67 -3.94 -12.85
CA GLY A 98 9.49 -5.11 -13.14
C GLY A 98 10.95 -5.00 -12.68
N ALA A 99 11.37 -3.92 -12.02
CA ALA A 99 12.73 -3.80 -11.51
C ALA A 99 13.02 -4.86 -10.44
N GLN A 100 14.17 -5.52 -10.54
CA GLN A 100 14.71 -6.39 -9.50
C GLN A 100 15.12 -5.55 -8.29
N LYS A 101 14.88 -6.06 -7.08
CA LYS A 101 15.09 -5.30 -5.85
C LYS A 101 15.83 -6.11 -4.80
N GLU A 102 16.91 -5.56 -4.28
CA GLU A 102 17.58 -6.05 -3.08
C GLU A 102 17.30 -5.08 -1.93
N ARG A 103 17.05 -5.61 -0.73
CA ARG A 103 16.72 -4.78 0.44
C ARG A 103 17.57 -5.19 1.63
N PHE A 104 17.98 -4.20 2.40
CA PHE A 104 18.87 -4.40 3.53
C PHE A 104 18.42 -3.55 4.72
N ILE A 105 18.65 -4.07 5.92
CA ILE A 105 18.46 -3.36 7.17
C ILE A 105 19.70 -3.49 8.05
N LEU A 106 20.02 -2.42 8.77
CA LEU A 106 20.97 -2.42 9.87
C LEU A 106 20.28 -1.84 11.11
N LEU A 107 20.17 -2.65 12.14
CA LEU A 107 19.77 -2.19 13.47
C LEU A 107 21.00 -1.80 14.30
N PRO A 108 20.92 -0.76 15.13
CA PRO A 108 22.00 -0.47 16.10
C PRO A 108 22.24 -1.67 17.01
N PRO A 109 23.47 -1.93 17.42
CA PRO A 109 23.80 -3.06 18.28
C PRO A 109 22.97 -3.08 19.57
N GLY A 110 22.32 -4.21 19.86
CA GLY A 110 21.48 -4.42 21.05
C GLY A 110 20.14 -3.68 21.04
N ALA A 111 19.85 -2.86 20.03
CA ALA A 111 18.58 -2.18 19.93
C ALA A 111 17.47 -3.11 19.43
N LYS A 112 16.23 -2.83 19.85
CA LYS A 112 15.05 -3.59 19.47
C LYS A 112 14.06 -2.73 18.72
N ILE A 113 13.37 -3.34 17.75
CA ILE A 113 12.18 -2.76 17.14
C ILE A 113 11.05 -2.87 18.15
N ASP A 114 10.35 -1.77 18.41
CA ASP A 114 9.14 -1.80 19.21
C ASP A 114 7.99 -2.40 18.41
N THR A 115 7.57 -3.58 18.83
CA THR A 115 6.50 -4.39 18.26
C THR A 115 5.32 -4.53 19.22
N SER A 116 5.15 -3.62 20.19
CA SER A 116 4.01 -3.57 21.11
C SER A 116 2.68 -3.46 20.36
N ASP A 117 2.66 -2.75 19.22
CA ASP A 117 1.63 -2.86 18.20
C ASP A 117 2.20 -3.63 17.00
N MET A 118 1.77 -4.90 16.84
CA MET A 118 2.28 -5.78 15.78
C MET A 118 1.95 -5.27 14.37
N ASN A 119 0.94 -4.42 14.23
CA ASN A 119 0.55 -3.81 12.96
C ASN A 119 1.27 -2.48 12.66
N ALA A 120 2.00 -1.91 13.62
CA ALA A 120 2.58 -0.58 13.48
C ALA A 120 3.88 -0.45 14.28
N TRP A 121 4.95 -1.05 13.76
CA TRP A 121 6.27 -1.09 14.39
C TRP A 121 6.93 0.28 14.49
N VAL A 122 7.75 0.46 15.55
CA VAL A 122 8.61 1.65 15.70
C VAL A 122 10.07 1.19 15.78
N PHE A 123 10.89 1.76 14.93
CA PHE A 123 12.30 1.40 14.80
C PHE A 123 13.17 2.22 15.78
N PRO A 124 14.27 1.67 16.29
CA PRO A 124 15.21 2.43 17.12
C PRO A 124 15.95 3.48 16.29
N VAL A 125 16.33 4.60 16.94
CA VAL A 125 17.21 5.63 16.34
C VAL A 125 18.52 4.98 15.91
N GLY A 126 19.02 5.35 14.73
CA GLY A 126 20.19 4.74 14.11
C GLY A 126 19.89 3.61 13.15
N THR A 127 18.63 3.13 13.08
CA THR A 127 18.22 2.15 12.06
C THR A 127 18.47 2.68 10.66
N LYS A 128 19.04 1.86 9.80
CA LYS A 128 19.29 2.14 8.38
C LYS A 128 18.60 1.11 7.51
N LEU A 129 18.00 1.57 6.42
CA LEU A 129 17.35 0.74 5.40
C LEU A 129 17.87 1.12 4.02
N TRP A 130 18.15 0.12 3.19
CA TRP A 130 18.53 0.33 1.78
C TRP A 130 17.65 -0.52 0.87
N LYS A 131 17.37 0.00 -0.32
CA LYS A 131 16.65 -0.69 -1.38
C LYS A 131 17.33 -0.39 -2.72
N THR A 132 18.01 -1.37 -3.26
CA THR A 132 18.72 -1.28 -4.53
C THR A 132 17.84 -1.81 -5.66
N PHE A 133 17.85 -1.10 -6.79
CA PHE A 133 17.09 -1.45 -7.98
C PHE A 133 18.03 -1.80 -9.13
N ARG A 134 17.70 -2.90 -9.80
CA ARG A 134 18.32 -3.28 -11.07
C ARG A 134 17.24 -3.29 -12.15
N VAL A 135 17.56 -2.73 -13.29
CA VAL A 135 16.71 -2.72 -14.47
C VAL A 135 17.55 -3.24 -15.63
N ASP A 136 17.06 -4.25 -16.34
CA ASP A 136 17.79 -4.92 -17.42
C ASP A 136 19.21 -5.34 -17.02
N GLY A 137 19.37 -5.84 -15.80
CA GLY A 137 20.64 -6.27 -15.21
C GLY A 137 21.56 -5.15 -14.74
N LYS A 138 21.24 -3.86 -15.01
CA LYS A 138 22.04 -2.70 -14.61
C LYS A 138 21.66 -2.23 -13.20
N LEU A 139 22.63 -1.89 -12.38
CA LEU A 139 22.41 -1.10 -11.16
C LEU A 139 21.95 0.29 -11.57
N VAL A 140 20.79 0.73 -11.10
CA VAL A 140 20.25 2.04 -11.46
C VAL A 140 20.12 2.94 -10.24
N GLU A 141 19.51 2.45 -9.17
CA GLU A 141 19.18 3.26 -7.99
C GLU A 141 19.45 2.48 -6.70
N THR A 142 19.85 3.19 -5.65
CA THR A 142 19.70 2.72 -4.27
C THR A 142 19.01 3.79 -3.45
N ARG A 143 17.85 3.49 -2.89
CA ARG A 143 17.18 4.32 -1.88
C ARG A 143 17.76 4.01 -0.53
N PHE A 144 18.00 5.06 0.26
CA PHE A 144 18.53 4.95 1.62
C PHE A 144 17.66 5.73 2.58
N MET A 145 17.37 5.10 3.73
CA MET A 145 16.65 5.71 4.83
C MET A 145 17.43 5.53 6.12
N TRP A 146 17.52 6.57 6.92
CA TRP A 146 18.23 6.57 8.20
C TRP A 146 17.40 7.26 9.27
N LYS A 147 17.03 6.52 10.32
CA LYS A 147 16.27 7.06 11.44
C LYS A 147 17.20 7.91 12.33
N ARG A 148 16.91 9.20 12.43
CA ARG A 148 17.72 10.18 13.15
C ARG A 148 17.11 10.68 14.45
N ALA A 149 15.78 10.53 14.62
CA ALA A 149 15.08 11.01 15.81
C ALA A 149 14.19 9.93 16.42
N ALA A 150 13.89 10.08 17.72
CA ALA A 150 13.11 9.11 18.48
C ALA A 150 11.61 9.08 18.17
N PRO A 151 10.88 10.20 17.93
CA PRO A 151 9.47 10.14 17.61
C PRO A 151 9.21 9.27 16.41
N PRO A 152 8.13 8.43 16.42
CA PRO A 152 7.76 7.72 15.22
C PRO A 152 7.21 8.71 14.17
N GLY A 153 7.50 8.46 12.92
CA GLY A 153 7.02 9.28 11.82
C GLY A 153 8.04 9.50 10.72
N SER A 154 7.58 9.98 9.58
CA SER A 154 8.40 10.20 8.39
C SER A 154 9.52 11.22 8.63
N ASP A 155 9.25 12.25 9.44
CA ASP A 155 10.17 13.37 9.70
C ASP A 155 11.39 12.94 10.54
N SER A 156 11.26 11.84 11.28
CA SER A 156 12.37 11.25 12.03
C SER A 156 13.37 10.47 11.18
N TRP A 157 13.11 10.35 9.89
CA TRP A 157 13.94 9.62 8.95
C TRP A 157 14.50 10.54 7.87
N TRP A 158 15.81 10.58 7.75
CA TRP A 158 16.44 11.08 6.53
C TRP A 158 16.26 10.06 5.41
N LYS A 159 15.87 10.52 4.22
CA LYS A 159 15.53 9.68 3.07
C LYS A 159 16.12 10.30 1.81
N ALA A 160 16.79 9.50 0.98
CA ALA A 160 17.25 9.92 -0.33
C ALA A 160 17.41 8.75 -1.29
N ALA A 161 17.42 9.09 -2.57
CA ALA A 161 17.74 8.21 -3.67
C ALA A 161 19.13 8.52 -4.21
N TYR A 162 19.89 7.48 -4.54
CA TYR A 162 21.23 7.53 -5.11
C TYR A 162 21.20 6.93 -6.51
N LEU A 163 21.64 7.68 -7.49
CA LEU A 163 21.86 7.20 -8.86
C LEU A 163 23.21 6.54 -8.94
N TRP A 164 23.29 5.30 -9.41
CA TRP A 164 24.55 4.61 -9.66
C TRP A 164 25.31 5.25 -10.81
N GLU A 165 26.62 5.32 -10.67
CA GLU A 165 27.53 5.65 -11.77
C GLU A 165 27.47 4.54 -12.82
N ALA A 166 27.66 4.88 -14.09
CA ALA A 166 27.44 3.92 -15.20
C ALA A 166 28.38 2.71 -15.14
N ASP A 167 29.58 2.88 -14.54
CA ASP A 167 30.55 1.82 -14.30
C ASP A 167 30.27 1.01 -13.03
N GLY A 168 29.27 1.42 -12.25
CA GLY A 168 28.90 0.79 -10.99
C GLY A 168 29.88 1.02 -9.86
N SER A 169 30.83 1.96 -9.98
CA SER A 169 31.87 2.20 -8.96
C SER A 169 31.33 2.77 -7.66
N ASP A 170 30.31 3.66 -7.73
CA ASP A 170 29.60 4.22 -6.57
C ASP A 170 28.22 4.73 -7.02
N ALA A 171 27.47 5.37 -6.12
CA ALA A 171 26.24 6.07 -6.44
C ALA A 171 26.18 7.42 -5.72
N ILE A 172 25.59 8.42 -6.41
CA ILE A 172 25.53 9.81 -5.95
C ILE A 172 24.09 10.18 -5.63
N VAL A 173 23.88 10.86 -4.51
CA VAL A 173 22.57 11.37 -4.09
C VAL A 173 21.95 12.27 -5.15
N LYS A 174 20.65 12.11 -5.41
CA LYS A 174 19.87 12.89 -6.38
C LYS A 174 18.64 13.50 -5.70
N PRO A 175 18.79 14.64 -5.01
CA PRO A 175 17.67 15.27 -4.29
C PRO A 175 16.48 15.60 -5.19
N ASP A 176 16.75 16.02 -6.44
CA ASP A 176 15.73 16.41 -7.41
C ASP A 176 15.19 15.23 -8.25
N GLY A 177 15.71 14.02 -8.01
CA GLY A 177 15.40 12.84 -8.81
C GLY A 177 16.04 12.86 -10.20
N VAL A 178 15.86 11.77 -10.97
CA VAL A 178 16.35 11.65 -12.35
C VAL A 178 15.33 10.83 -13.17
N PRO A 179 14.70 11.42 -14.19
CA PRO A 179 13.83 10.67 -15.07
C PRO A 179 14.65 9.76 -16.00
N SER A 180 14.10 8.60 -16.34
CA SER A 180 14.69 7.62 -17.29
C SER A 180 16.17 7.34 -17.02
N ALA A 181 16.49 7.07 -15.76
CA ALA A 181 17.83 6.94 -15.24
C ALA A 181 18.67 5.92 -16.02
N LEU A 182 19.90 6.28 -16.37
CA LEU A 182 20.84 5.48 -17.15
C LEU A 182 20.27 4.93 -18.47
N GLY A 183 19.32 5.65 -19.07
CA GLY A 183 18.66 5.25 -20.33
C GLY A 183 17.64 4.12 -20.16
N THR A 184 17.21 3.81 -18.96
CA THR A 184 16.15 2.84 -18.66
C THR A 184 14.80 3.53 -18.54
N THR A 185 13.72 2.74 -18.36
CA THR A 185 12.38 3.27 -18.06
C THR A 185 12.21 3.70 -16.60
N HIS A 186 13.20 3.41 -15.74
CA HIS A 186 13.15 3.67 -14.30
C HIS A 186 13.44 5.14 -13.97
N ASP A 187 12.55 5.75 -13.17
CA ASP A 187 12.80 7.07 -12.61
C ASP A 187 13.38 6.95 -11.19
N VAL A 188 14.47 7.65 -10.95
CA VAL A 188 14.93 7.92 -9.59
C VAL A 188 14.03 9.02 -9.01
N PRO A 189 13.31 8.77 -7.91
CA PRO A 189 12.40 9.77 -7.34
C PRO A 189 13.19 10.91 -6.68
N SER A 190 12.56 12.09 -6.61
CA SER A 190 13.08 13.18 -5.80
C SER A 190 12.94 12.88 -4.31
N GLN A 191 13.67 13.61 -3.47
CA GLN A 191 13.59 13.48 -2.02
C GLN A 191 12.18 13.84 -1.50
N THR A 192 11.50 14.79 -2.13
CA THR A 192 10.12 15.16 -1.82
C THR A 192 9.12 14.06 -2.18
N ASP A 193 9.37 13.27 -3.23
CA ASP A 193 8.51 12.13 -3.57
C ASP A 193 8.53 11.01 -2.52
N CYS A 194 9.63 10.89 -1.74
CA CYS A 194 9.71 9.89 -0.66
C CYS A 194 8.62 10.08 0.39
N VAL A 195 8.32 11.35 0.73
CA VAL A 195 7.35 11.69 1.76
C VAL A 195 5.97 11.16 1.38
N TYR A 196 5.58 11.27 0.12
CA TYR A 196 4.26 10.89 -0.38
C TYR A 196 3.81 9.47 0.07
N CYS A 197 4.72 8.51 0.05
CA CYS A 197 4.44 7.13 0.47
C CYS A 197 4.79 6.89 1.95
N HIS A 198 5.97 7.37 2.39
CA HIS A 198 6.53 7.02 3.69
C HIS A 198 5.86 7.72 4.87
N GLU A 199 5.16 8.84 4.66
CA GLU A 199 4.38 9.51 5.70
C GLU A 199 3.07 8.78 6.08
N ASN A 200 2.63 7.81 5.27
CA ASN A 200 1.39 7.06 5.50
C ASN A 200 1.56 5.89 6.48
N VAL A 201 2.78 5.50 6.81
CA VAL A 201 3.06 4.45 7.80
C VAL A 201 3.61 5.06 9.08
N ARG A 202 3.33 4.40 10.22
CA ARG A 202 3.61 4.96 11.55
C ARG A 202 5.07 5.40 11.71
N ASP A 203 6.02 4.63 11.20
CA ASP A 203 7.46 4.92 11.32
C ASP A 203 8.20 4.72 10.01
N ALA A 204 7.62 5.21 8.93
CA ALA A 204 8.18 5.35 7.59
C ALA A 204 8.62 4.07 6.86
N ALA A 205 8.91 2.95 7.54
CA ALA A 205 9.37 1.72 6.89
C ALA A 205 8.23 1.00 6.17
N ILE A 206 8.34 0.87 4.85
CA ILE A 206 7.42 0.11 3.99
C ILE A 206 8.09 -1.20 3.59
N GLY A 207 7.34 -2.32 3.66
CA GLY A 207 7.84 -3.65 3.28
C GLY A 207 8.70 -4.32 4.35
N PHE A 208 8.70 -3.81 5.59
CA PHE A 208 9.34 -4.45 6.74
C PHE A 208 8.34 -4.46 7.92
N SER A 209 7.50 -5.48 7.97
CA SER A 209 6.41 -5.64 8.92
C SER A 209 6.11 -7.12 9.18
N ALA A 210 5.16 -7.41 10.05
CA ALA A 210 4.82 -8.76 10.47
C ALA A 210 4.51 -9.69 9.28
N PHE A 211 3.59 -9.32 8.40
CA PHE A 211 3.28 -10.12 7.21
C PHE A 211 4.43 -10.19 6.22
N GLU A 212 5.13 -9.06 6.03
CA GLU A 212 6.21 -8.98 5.04
C GLU A 212 7.45 -9.80 5.40
N LEU A 213 7.68 -10.03 6.69
CA LEU A 213 8.79 -10.86 7.18
C LEU A 213 8.39 -12.29 7.51
N SER A 214 7.10 -12.62 7.48
CA SER A 214 6.62 -13.99 7.61
C SER A 214 7.06 -14.85 6.43
N SER A 215 7.15 -16.14 6.65
CA SER A 215 7.51 -17.10 5.59
C SER A 215 6.46 -17.05 4.47
N PRO A 216 6.84 -16.92 3.20
CA PRO A 216 5.91 -17.00 2.10
C PRO A 216 5.30 -18.40 2.07
N ARG A 217 3.98 -18.50 1.88
CA ARG A 217 3.34 -19.80 1.66
C ARG A 217 3.63 -20.29 0.24
N ALA A 218 3.86 -21.60 0.11
CA ALA A 218 3.98 -22.24 -1.19
C ALA A 218 2.78 -21.86 -2.09
N GLY A 219 3.05 -21.41 -3.28
CA GLY A 219 2.04 -20.97 -4.25
C GLY A 219 1.77 -19.48 -4.33
N LEU A 220 2.43 -18.62 -3.50
CA LEU A 220 2.54 -17.20 -3.79
C LEU A 220 3.77 -17.02 -4.69
N THR A 221 3.54 -16.96 -5.99
CA THR A 221 4.58 -16.57 -6.92
C THR A 221 4.73 -15.07 -6.88
N ASP A 222 5.88 -14.59 -6.43
CA ASP A 222 6.27 -13.21 -6.59
C ASP A 222 6.45 -12.94 -8.10
N ALA A 223 5.65 -12.07 -8.69
CA ALA A 223 5.76 -11.68 -10.11
C ALA A 223 7.04 -10.88 -10.42
N GLY A 224 8.06 -11.06 -9.69
CA GLY A 224 9.40 -10.49 -9.80
C GLY A 224 10.43 -11.33 -9.07
N ALA A 225 10.03 -12.47 -8.49
CA ALA A 225 10.95 -13.47 -7.98
C ALA A 225 11.43 -14.34 -9.15
N ASP A 226 12.70 -14.63 -9.14
CA ASP A 226 13.29 -15.57 -10.09
C ASP A 226 12.50 -16.88 -10.05
N ASP A 227 12.18 -17.40 -11.22
CA ASP A 227 11.24 -18.46 -11.56
C ASP A 227 11.64 -19.87 -11.01
N ALA A 228 12.36 -19.96 -9.91
CA ALA A 228 13.07 -21.17 -9.52
C ALA A 228 12.51 -21.92 -8.29
N GLY A 229 11.33 -21.65 -7.81
CA GLY A 229 10.70 -22.43 -6.73
C GLY A 229 11.42 -22.40 -5.36
N THR A 230 12.58 -21.77 -5.25
CA THR A 230 13.28 -21.51 -3.99
C THR A 230 12.95 -20.09 -3.53
N PRO A 231 12.47 -19.89 -2.28
CA PRO A 231 12.21 -18.56 -1.77
C PRO A 231 13.47 -17.70 -1.91
N PRO A 232 13.35 -16.43 -2.35
CA PRO A 232 14.48 -15.53 -2.42
C PRO A 232 15.22 -15.42 -1.09
N GLU A 233 16.54 -15.22 -1.14
CA GLU A 233 17.33 -15.00 0.06
C GLU A 233 16.74 -13.90 0.93
N GLY A 234 16.63 -14.14 2.24
CA GLY A 234 16.09 -13.19 3.22
C GLY A 234 14.57 -13.18 3.35
N THR A 235 13.85 -14.15 2.77
CA THR A 235 12.42 -14.38 3.09
C THR A 235 12.24 -15.11 4.41
N GLY A 236 11.10 -14.92 5.07
CA GLY A 236 10.75 -15.63 6.30
C GLY A 236 11.62 -15.23 7.50
N LEU A 237 12.05 -13.97 7.59
CA LEU A 237 12.94 -13.51 8.65
C LEU A 237 12.27 -13.25 9.99
N LEU A 238 10.94 -13.24 10.08
CA LEU A 238 10.22 -12.84 11.29
C LEU A 238 10.66 -13.61 12.53
N LEU A 239 10.60 -14.93 12.45
CA LEU A 239 10.94 -15.78 13.60
C LEU A 239 12.45 -15.82 13.88
N SER A 240 13.29 -15.67 12.87
CA SER A 240 14.73 -15.53 13.06
C SER A 240 15.10 -14.28 13.83
N LEU A 241 14.53 -13.13 13.47
CA LEU A 241 14.72 -11.87 14.20
C LEU A 241 14.13 -11.91 15.62
N ALA A 242 12.99 -12.60 15.80
CA ALA A 242 12.41 -12.84 17.11
C ALA A 242 13.35 -13.65 18.01
N ALA A 243 13.91 -14.76 17.50
CA ALA A 243 14.86 -15.61 18.21
C ALA A 243 16.17 -14.88 18.55
N GLN A 244 16.60 -13.94 17.72
CA GLN A 244 17.77 -13.08 17.97
C GLN A 244 17.49 -11.93 18.96
N GLY A 245 16.24 -11.79 19.44
CA GLY A 245 15.87 -10.76 20.42
C GLY A 245 15.74 -9.36 19.83
N ASN A 246 15.51 -9.22 18.52
CA ASN A 246 15.39 -7.94 17.84
C ASN A 246 14.05 -7.22 18.06
N PHE A 247 13.07 -7.85 18.73
CA PHE A 247 11.74 -7.29 19.00
C PHE A 247 11.48 -7.07 20.48
N THR A 248 10.70 -6.05 20.84
CA THR A 248 10.24 -5.85 22.23
C THR A 248 9.18 -6.87 22.61
N THR A 249 8.27 -7.19 21.68
CA THR A 249 7.23 -8.22 21.82
C THR A 249 7.39 -9.20 20.66
N PRO A 250 8.20 -10.28 20.83
CA PRO A 250 8.46 -11.21 19.75
C PRO A 250 7.22 -12.05 19.42
N PRO A 251 6.89 -12.23 18.13
CA PRO A 251 5.86 -13.17 17.71
C PRO A 251 6.33 -14.61 17.90
N SER A 252 5.40 -15.52 18.19
CA SER A 252 5.66 -16.96 18.37
C SER A 252 5.45 -17.78 17.08
N ALA A 253 4.83 -17.19 16.07
CA ALA A 253 4.54 -17.82 14.77
C ALA A 253 4.51 -16.77 13.65
N ASP A 254 4.62 -17.25 12.42
CA ASP A 254 4.40 -16.44 11.23
C ASP A 254 2.94 -16.03 11.12
N PHE A 255 2.71 -14.85 10.56
CA PHE A 255 1.37 -14.36 10.23
C PHE A 255 0.97 -14.84 8.84
N VAL A 256 -0.24 -15.34 8.76
CA VAL A 256 -0.78 -15.99 7.57
C VAL A 256 -1.82 -15.08 6.92
N VAL A 257 -1.66 -14.80 5.63
CA VAL A 257 -2.69 -14.11 4.86
C VAL A 257 -3.95 -14.98 4.82
N PRO A 258 -5.12 -14.43 5.21
CA PRO A 258 -6.37 -15.18 5.23
C PRO A 258 -6.81 -15.66 3.85
N GLY A 259 -7.55 -16.79 3.81
CA GLY A 259 -8.11 -17.36 2.58
C GLY A 259 -7.19 -18.34 1.88
N THR A 260 -7.60 -18.79 0.70
CA THR A 260 -6.90 -19.75 -0.15
C THR A 260 -6.98 -19.32 -1.61
N GLY A 261 -6.08 -19.84 -2.46
CA GLY A 261 -6.05 -19.55 -3.89
C GLY A 261 -6.05 -18.05 -4.19
N ASN A 262 -6.80 -17.64 -5.21
CA ASN A 262 -6.81 -16.27 -5.69
C ASN A 262 -7.27 -15.24 -4.63
N VAL A 263 -8.16 -15.61 -3.71
CA VAL A 263 -8.59 -14.71 -2.61
C VAL A 263 -7.40 -14.34 -1.74
N ARG A 264 -6.60 -15.33 -1.31
CA ARG A 264 -5.40 -15.10 -0.52
C ARG A 264 -4.38 -14.24 -1.28
N ASP A 265 -4.18 -14.54 -2.57
CA ASP A 265 -3.18 -13.86 -3.39
C ASP A 265 -3.55 -12.38 -3.60
N VAL A 266 -4.84 -12.07 -3.79
CA VAL A 266 -5.35 -10.69 -3.88
C VAL A 266 -5.20 -9.96 -2.55
N LEU A 267 -5.52 -10.59 -1.41
CA LEU A 267 -5.37 -9.97 -0.10
C LEU A 267 -3.89 -9.68 0.22
N ALA A 268 -3.00 -10.59 -0.12
CA ALA A 268 -1.55 -10.42 -0.04
C ALA A 268 -1.07 -9.25 -0.90
N TYR A 269 -1.50 -9.21 -2.15
CA TYR A 269 -1.18 -8.14 -3.09
C TYR A 269 -1.69 -6.78 -2.59
N PHE A 270 -2.92 -6.71 -2.11
CA PHE A 270 -3.48 -5.49 -1.54
C PHE A 270 -2.68 -5.01 -0.34
N HIS A 271 -2.28 -5.91 0.55
CA HIS A 271 -1.46 -5.57 1.72
C HIS A 271 -0.13 -4.92 1.30
N GLY A 272 0.62 -5.58 0.40
CA GLY A 272 1.96 -5.16 -0.01
C GLY A 272 1.97 -3.94 -0.93
N ASN A 273 0.93 -3.77 -1.78
CA ASN A 273 0.92 -2.75 -2.84
C ASN A 273 -0.01 -1.57 -2.59
N CYS A 274 -1.05 -1.73 -1.78
CA CYS A 274 -2.08 -0.72 -1.57
C CYS A 274 -2.23 -0.34 -0.09
N GLY A 275 -2.01 -1.30 0.81
CA GLY A 275 -2.33 -1.22 2.24
C GLY A 275 -1.50 -0.19 3.03
N PHE A 276 -0.35 0.24 2.55
CA PHE A 276 0.43 1.28 3.21
C PHE A 276 -0.21 2.67 3.09
N CYS A 277 -1.01 2.91 2.03
CA CYS A 277 -1.81 4.12 1.83
C CYS A 277 -3.28 3.92 2.23
N HIS A 278 -3.91 2.83 1.78
CA HIS A 278 -5.33 2.55 1.99
C HIS A 278 -5.55 1.75 3.28
N LYS A 279 -5.58 2.44 4.41
CA LYS A 279 -5.75 1.86 5.75
C LYS A 279 -6.55 2.78 6.65
N LYS A 280 -7.04 2.25 7.77
CA LYS A 280 -7.62 3.03 8.85
C LYS A 280 -6.52 3.89 9.52
N ASP A 281 -6.89 5.06 10.01
CA ASP A 281 -5.98 5.99 10.68
C ASP A 281 -4.78 6.44 9.83
N GLY A 282 -4.92 6.35 8.48
CA GLY A 282 -3.96 6.87 7.51
C GLY A 282 -4.34 8.27 7.01
N LYS A 283 -3.38 9.02 6.47
CA LYS A 283 -3.62 10.36 5.91
C LYS A 283 -4.68 10.38 4.80
N LEU A 284 -4.85 9.27 4.08
CA LEU A 284 -5.87 9.14 3.03
C LEU A 284 -7.24 8.68 3.54
N GLU A 285 -7.42 8.45 4.84
CA GLU A 285 -8.67 7.93 5.38
C GLU A 285 -9.88 8.82 5.07
N GLN A 286 -9.70 10.13 5.15
CA GLN A 286 -10.77 11.09 4.81
C GLN A 286 -11.06 11.15 3.31
N GLN A 287 -10.14 10.72 2.47
CA GLN A 287 -10.26 10.74 1.00
C GLN A 287 -10.75 9.40 0.43
N SER A 288 -10.49 8.29 1.12
CA SER A 288 -10.83 6.95 0.68
C SER A 288 -11.28 6.06 1.84
N ALA A 289 -12.39 5.39 1.69
CA ALA A 289 -12.88 4.39 2.65
C ALA A 289 -12.28 2.99 2.41
N LEU A 290 -11.42 2.81 1.41
CA LEU A 290 -10.73 1.54 1.17
C LEU A 290 -9.79 1.22 2.33
N ARG A 291 -9.83 -0.02 2.80
CA ARG A 291 -9.00 -0.56 3.88
C ARG A 291 -8.29 -1.81 3.37
N LEU A 292 -7.21 -1.62 2.62
CA LEU A 292 -6.52 -2.69 1.89
C LEU A 292 -5.33 -3.28 2.67
N ARG A 293 -5.08 -2.81 3.90
CA ARG A 293 -4.07 -3.36 4.80
C ARG A 293 -4.67 -4.48 5.65
N LEU A 294 -4.00 -5.63 5.69
CA LEU A 294 -4.29 -6.72 6.61
C LEU A 294 -3.82 -6.37 8.03
N LEU A 295 -4.55 -6.84 9.01
CA LEU A 295 -4.18 -6.79 10.43
C LEU A 295 -3.77 -8.18 10.91
N THR A 296 -2.83 -8.24 11.84
CA THR A 296 -2.34 -9.51 12.40
C THR A 296 -3.40 -10.32 13.18
N THR A 297 -4.55 -9.70 13.43
CA THR A 297 -5.74 -10.33 14.00
C THR A 297 -6.72 -10.87 12.97
N ASP A 298 -6.50 -10.63 11.70
CA ASP A 298 -7.39 -11.09 10.63
C ASP A 298 -7.22 -12.61 10.43
N THR A 299 -8.30 -13.36 10.60
CA THR A 299 -8.28 -14.84 10.56
C THR A 299 -8.98 -15.43 9.34
N THR A 300 -9.94 -14.72 8.77
CA THR A 300 -10.66 -15.12 7.54
C THR A 300 -10.77 -13.92 6.58
N PRO A 301 -10.98 -14.13 5.28
CA PRO A 301 -11.16 -13.03 4.32
C PRO A 301 -12.26 -12.06 4.74
N GLU A 302 -13.41 -12.57 5.21
CA GLU A 302 -14.61 -11.80 5.49
C GLU A 302 -14.47 -10.82 6.67
N VAL A 303 -13.49 -11.04 7.56
CA VAL A 303 -13.19 -10.09 8.64
C VAL A 303 -12.19 -9.03 8.20
N THR A 304 -11.52 -9.20 7.04
CA THR A 304 -10.55 -8.23 6.56
C THR A 304 -11.23 -7.02 5.92
N GLY A 305 -10.71 -5.83 6.21
CA GLY A 305 -11.09 -4.63 5.45
C GLY A 305 -10.72 -4.74 3.98
N ALA A 306 -9.66 -5.50 3.66
CA ALA A 306 -9.17 -5.67 2.30
C ALA A 306 -10.13 -6.45 1.40
N TYR A 307 -10.90 -7.39 1.97
CA TYR A 307 -11.94 -8.11 1.26
C TYR A 307 -13.26 -7.36 1.21
N THR A 308 -13.67 -6.79 2.34
CA THR A 308 -15.04 -6.27 2.51
C THR A 308 -15.21 -4.84 2.03
N THR A 309 -14.24 -3.96 2.26
CA THR A 309 -14.42 -2.53 1.96
C THR A 309 -14.43 -2.18 0.47
N PRO A 310 -13.79 -2.89 -0.46
CA PRO A 310 -13.87 -2.54 -1.88
C PRO A 310 -15.23 -2.84 -2.51
N ILE A 311 -15.93 -3.88 -2.03
CA ILE A 311 -17.14 -4.42 -2.67
C ILE A 311 -18.28 -3.41 -2.48
N HIS A 312 -18.89 -2.99 -3.59
CA HIS A 312 -19.99 -2.00 -3.64
C HIS A 312 -19.69 -0.65 -2.98
N LEU A 313 -18.41 -0.36 -2.68
CA LEU A 313 -18.01 0.94 -2.13
C LEU A 313 -18.28 2.04 -3.15
N LYS A 314 -19.11 3.01 -2.81
CA LYS A 314 -19.27 4.22 -3.62
C LYS A 314 -18.01 5.09 -3.49
N MET A 315 -17.36 5.32 -4.61
CA MET A 315 -16.10 6.06 -4.68
C MET A 315 -16.36 7.58 -4.66
N ARG A 316 -15.54 8.31 -3.90
CA ARG A 316 -15.66 9.79 -3.84
C ARG A 316 -15.18 10.47 -5.13
N HIS A 317 -14.16 9.91 -5.76
CA HIS A 317 -13.56 10.41 -7.00
C HIS A 317 -13.80 9.36 -8.09
N VAL A 318 -14.91 9.49 -8.79
CA VAL A 318 -15.31 8.56 -9.85
C VAL A 318 -14.47 8.75 -11.11
N MET A 319 -14.16 7.66 -11.80
CA MET A 319 -13.47 7.72 -13.10
C MET A 319 -14.44 8.09 -14.22
N ALA A 320 -15.66 7.53 -14.18
CA ALA A 320 -16.74 7.80 -15.11
C ALA A 320 -18.08 7.52 -14.41
N PRO A 321 -19.21 8.03 -14.90
CA PRO A 321 -20.52 7.82 -14.27
C PRO A 321 -20.88 6.36 -14.05
N ASP A 322 -20.47 5.47 -14.94
CA ASP A 322 -20.69 4.02 -14.90
C ASP A 322 -19.56 3.24 -14.19
N ILE A 323 -18.46 3.93 -13.77
CA ILE A 323 -17.34 3.38 -13.01
C ILE A 323 -17.23 4.15 -11.69
N SER A 324 -18.23 3.98 -10.84
CA SER A 324 -18.39 4.76 -9.59
C SER A 324 -18.26 3.92 -8.32
N GLU A 325 -18.13 2.60 -8.44
CA GLU A 325 -17.97 1.69 -7.31
C GLU A 325 -16.53 1.14 -7.24
N GLY A 326 -16.10 0.82 -6.04
CA GLY A 326 -14.78 0.23 -5.80
C GLY A 326 -14.62 -1.08 -6.53
N VAL A 327 -15.50 -2.03 -6.24
CA VAL A 327 -15.63 -3.34 -6.90
C VAL A 327 -17.10 -3.65 -7.14
N VAL A 328 -17.44 -3.98 -8.36
CA VAL A 328 -18.74 -4.53 -8.79
C VAL A 328 -18.54 -6.02 -9.07
N PRO A 329 -19.11 -6.92 -8.26
CA PRO A 329 -18.97 -8.36 -8.46
C PRO A 329 -19.27 -8.79 -9.89
N GLY A 330 -18.42 -9.64 -10.47
CA GLY A 330 -18.51 -10.14 -11.84
C GLY A 330 -18.18 -9.13 -12.94
N GLN A 331 -17.88 -7.85 -12.61
CA GLN A 331 -17.72 -6.77 -13.60
C GLN A 331 -16.43 -5.96 -13.39
N PRO A 332 -15.25 -6.48 -13.75
CA PRO A 332 -13.99 -5.77 -13.54
C PRO A 332 -13.96 -4.42 -14.27
N GLU A 333 -14.53 -4.32 -15.47
CA GLU A 333 -14.58 -3.10 -16.27
C GLU A 333 -15.44 -1.98 -15.66
N LYS A 334 -16.30 -2.30 -14.68
CA LYS A 334 -17.08 -1.32 -13.88
C LYS A 334 -16.52 -1.14 -12.47
N SER A 335 -15.48 -1.86 -12.13
CA SER A 335 -14.81 -1.83 -10.82
C SER A 335 -13.69 -0.80 -10.83
N GLN A 336 -13.89 0.35 -10.18
CA GLN A 336 -12.92 1.45 -10.21
C GLN A 336 -11.56 1.06 -9.65
N LEU A 337 -11.50 0.15 -8.68
CA LEU A 337 -10.25 -0.36 -8.13
C LEU A 337 -9.40 -0.99 -9.25
N TYR A 338 -9.99 -1.91 -10.02
CA TYR A 338 -9.30 -2.56 -11.16
C TYR A 338 -8.97 -1.57 -12.28
N MET A 339 -9.95 -0.74 -12.66
CA MET A 339 -9.76 0.24 -13.74
C MET A 339 -8.63 1.24 -13.43
N ARG A 340 -8.44 1.62 -12.16
CA ARG A 340 -7.31 2.46 -11.77
C ARG A 340 -5.97 1.72 -11.79
N MET A 341 -5.93 0.41 -11.61
CA MET A 341 -4.68 -0.35 -11.73
C MET A 341 -4.17 -0.38 -13.16
N ILE A 342 -5.09 -0.42 -14.15
CA ILE A 342 -4.75 -0.53 -15.58
C ILE A 342 -4.79 0.80 -16.34
N SER A 343 -5.15 1.91 -15.68
CA SER A 343 -5.26 3.23 -16.32
C SER A 343 -3.91 3.83 -16.66
N ASP A 344 -3.80 4.48 -17.80
CA ASP A 344 -2.60 5.24 -18.17
C ASP A 344 -2.60 6.68 -17.62
N THR A 345 -3.77 7.21 -17.25
CA THR A 345 -3.91 8.62 -16.84
C THR A 345 -4.16 8.83 -15.35
N VAL A 346 -4.90 7.92 -14.70
CA VAL A 346 -5.28 8.02 -13.29
C VAL A 346 -4.91 6.76 -12.51
N ARG A 347 -3.75 6.22 -12.82
CA ARG A 347 -3.26 4.95 -12.25
C ARG A 347 -3.12 5.00 -10.73
N MET A 348 -3.33 3.85 -10.12
CA MET A 348 -2.93 3.56 -8.74
C MET A 348 -1.92 2.39 -8.72
N PRO A 349 -0.80 2.54 -8.02
CA PRO A 349 -0.33 3.72 -7.26
C PRO A 349 -0.02 4.93 -8.16
N PRO A 350 -0.23 6.18 -7.66
CA PRO A 350 -0.05 7.38 -8.49
C PRO A 350 1.42 7.81 -8.62
N LYS A 351 2.33 7.17 -7.92
CA LYS A 351 3.77 7.43 -7.89
C LYS A 351 4.56 6.13 -7.90
N GLY A 352 5.73 6.17 -8.53
CA GLY A 352 6.69 5.06 -8.50
C GLY A 352 6.39 3.92 -9.45
N THR A 353 5.38 4.05 -10.33
CA THR A 353 5.07 3.08 -11.38
C THR A 353 4.64 3.79 -12.67
N LYS A 354 5.13 3.30 -13.80
CA LYS A 354 4.76 3.72 -15.16
C LYS A 354 4.14 2.58 -15.95
N VAL A 355 4.36 1.34 -15.53
CA VAL A 355 3.90 0.13 -16.21
C VAL A 355 2.83 -0.56 -15.36
N VAL A 356 1.79 -1.04 -16.00
CA VAL A 356 0.77 -1.87 -15.34
C VAL A 356 1.43 -3.14 -14.82
N ASP A 357 1.12 -3.52 -13.58
CA ASP A 357 1.49 -4.82 -13.04
C ASP A 357 0.60 -5.90 -13.66
N PRO A 358 1.13 -6.76 -14.56
CA PRO A 358 0.30 -7.76 -15.23
C PRO A 358 -0.17 -8.86 -14.27
N TYR A 359 0.65 -9.19 -13.25
CA TYR A 359 0.27 -10.16 -12.24
C TYR A 359 -0.81 -9.60 -11.32
N GLY A 360 -0.54 -8.45 -10.69
CA GLY A 360 -1.47 -7.85 -9.75
C GLY A 360 -2.83 -7.52 -10.37
N SER A 361 -2.85 -6.93 -11.57
CA SER A 361 -4.09 -6.66 -12.28
C SER A 361 -4.81 -7.93 -12.71
N GLY A 362 -4.08 -8.98 -13.09
CA GLY A 362 -4.65 -10.28 -13.46
C GLY A 362 -5.39 -10.95 -12.30
N ILE A 363 -4.73 -11.11 -11.14
CA ILE A 363 -5.36 -11.74 -9.98
C ILE A 363 -6.55 -10.95 -9.44
N VAL A 364 -6.48 -9.62 -9.47
CA VAL A 364 -7.61 -8.75 -9.04
C VAL A 364 -8.78 -8.88 -9.99
N ARG A 365 -8.55 -8.90 -11.31
CA ARG A 365 -9.60 -9.14 -12.30
C ARG A 365 -10.30 -10.49 -12.04
N ASP A 366 -9.52 -11.55 -11.88
CA ASP A 366 -10.04 -12.91 -11.72
C ASP A 366 -10.79 -13.07 -10.38
N TRP A 367 -10.35 -12.37 -9.33
CA TRP A 367 -11.08 -12.28 -8.07
C TRP A 367 -12.44 -11.61 -8.25
N ILE A 368 -12.49 -10.45 -8.94
CA ILE A 368 -13.76 -9.73 -9.20
C ILE A 368 -14.73 -10.62 -9.99
N LEU A 369 -14.24 -11.34 -11.00
CA LEU A 369 -15.06 -12.26 -11.80
C LEU A 369 -15.63 -13.41 -10.99
N ALA A 370 -14.92 -13.87 -9.94
CA ALA A 370 -15.34 -14.96 -9.08
C ALA A 370 -16.25 -14.54 -7.92
N LEU A 371 -16.40 -13.23 -7.65
CA LEU A 371 -17.31 -12.76 -6.60
C LEU A 371 -18.76 -13.05 -6.96
N PRO A 372 -19.57 -13.55 -6.02
CA PRO A 372 -21.00 -13.70 -6.23
C PRO A 372 -21.66 -12.32 -6.43
N PRO A 373 -22.69 -12.24 -7.29
CA PRO A 373 -23.42 -11.00 -7.57
C PRO A 373 -24.15 -10.44 -6.35
#